data_016671974a846abaa086024faa2ae04c
#
_entry.id   016671974a846abaa086024faa2ae04c
#
_cell.length_a   1.000
_cell.length_b   1.000
_cell.length_c   1.000
_cell.angle_alpha   90.00
_cell.angle_beta   90.00
_cell.angle_gamma   90.00
#
_symmetry.space_group_name_H-M   'P 1'
#
loop_
_entity.id
_entity.type
_entity.pdbx_description
1 polymer ?
#
loop_
_entity_poly.entity_id
_entity_poly.type
_entity_poly.pdbx_seq_one_letter_code
_entity_poly.pdbx_strand_id
1 'polypeptide(L)'
;MKNIVKPGEVLKTAKKEFDQAYDQAKTKYQTAFKRIKPLAELDTLPVPPLVRAAYSDRMAWIMANMVQLAYVNFEENELEVERLDYALRSGAFNLIRTFSNKGTQAFLAKNDEFAVLSFRGTQPDKWEDIKTDINAIREKTVDGKVHIGFKTAFDDVKDLIIEELRINIGKMPLYITGHSLGAALATVATRELETEFSDQIAACYTFGSPRVGDSKYEKSVKAPFYRIVNTTDIVTLVPFLLGTFVHVGDARYLSRRKAEDGTYLIYRGMPNFIRTLECIAETLSALLHLSNPLSPWINAHSMEIYVEKLAGIAKQRNKPN
;
A
#
# COMPACT_ATOMS: atom_id res chain seq x y z
N MET A 1 46.15 4.57 40.99
CA MET A 1 46.57 4.11 39.64
C MET A 1 45.31 3.95 38.80
N LYS A 2 45.13 4.81 37.80
CA LYS A 2 44.00 4.67 36.87
C LYS A 2 44.38 3.58 35.85
N ASN A 3 43.57 2.51 35.80
CA ASN A 3 43.75 1.47 34.76
C ASN A 3 43.57 2.09 33.36
N ILE A 4 44.63 2.30 32.64
CA ILE A 4 44.63 2.71 31.24
C ILE A 4 44.31 1.47 30.43
N VAL A 5 43.07 1.39 29.95
CA VAL A 5 42.65 0.32 29.02
C VAL A 5 43.47 0.46 27.74
N LYS A 6 44.15 -0.63 27.33
CA LYS A 6 44.99 -0.60 26.13
C LYS A 6 44.13 -0.38 24.87
N PRO A 7 44.53 0.48 23.92
CA PRO A 7 43.77 0.79 22.72
C PRO A 7 43.30 -0.47 21.93
N GLY A 8 44.11 -1.54 21.94
CA GLY A 8 43.76 -2.80 21.28
C GLY A 8 42.64 -3.60 21.96
N GLU A 9 42.34 -3.39 23.25
CA GLU A 9 41.23 -4.02 23.93
C GLU A 9 39.91 -3.28 23.66
N VAL A 10 39.97 -1.95 23.55
CA VAL A 10 38.82 -1.12 23.16
C VAL A 10 38.34 -1.48 21.73
N LEU A 11 39.29 -1.63 20.80
CA LEU A 11 39.02 -2.04 19.43
C LEU A 11 38.42 -3.45 19.34
N LYS A 12 38.92 -4.39 20.16
CA LYS A 12 38.37 -5.77 20.20
C LYS A 12 36.95 -5.80 20.79
N THR A 13 36.69 -5.00 21.81
CA THR A 13 35.36 -4.89 22.42
C THR A 13 34.36 -4.25 21.47
N ALA A 14 34.73 -3.13 20.83
CA ALA A 14 33.91 -2.45 19.85
C ALA A 14 33.59 -3.33 18.63
N LYS A 15 34.59 -4.11 18.15
CA LYS A 15 34.37 -5.08 17.06
C LYS A 15 33.38 -6.18 17.48
N LYS A 16 33.52 -6.72 18.68
CA LYS A 16 32.62 -7.77 19.21
C LYS A 16 31.19 -7.24 19.38
N GLU A 17 31.03 -6.02 19.87
CA GLU A 17 29.72 -5.35 19.99
C GLU A 17 29.08 -5.09 18.60
N PHE A 18 29.89 -4.67 17.63
CA PHE A 18 29.44 -4.49 16.23
C PHE A 18 29.02 -5.82 15.61
N ASP A 19 29.81 -6.89 15.74
CA ASP A 19 29.50 -8.21 15.22
C ASP A 19 28.21 -8.78 15.86
N GLN A 20 28.02 -8.57 17.17
CA GLN A 20 26.80 -8.98 17.88
C GLN A 20 25.58 -8.17 17.44
N ALA A 21 25.70 -6.86 17.27
CA ALA A 21 24.64 -6.00 16.75
C ALA A 21 24.28 -6.38 15.30
N TYR A 22 25.30 -6.68 14.47
CA TYR A 22 25.13 -7.15 13.10
C TYR A 22 24.39 -8.48 13.03
N ASP A 23 24.74 -9.47 13.86
CA ASP A 23 24.08 -10.78 13.90
C ASP A 23 22.66 -10.69 14.45
N GLN A 24 22.40 -9.82 15.43
CA GLN A 24 21.06 -9.54 15.96
C GLN A 24 20.21 -8.84 14.89
N ALA A 25 20.77 -7.85 14.19
CA ALA A 25 20.12 -7.21 13.06
C ALA A 25 19.81 -8.24 11.96
N LYS A 26 20.78 -9.07 11.56
CA LYS A 26 20.62 -10.13 10.57
C LYS A 26 19.53 -11.14 10.95
N THR A 27 19.45 -11.54 12.21
CA THR A 27 18.40 -12.45 12.71
C THR A 27 17.02 -11.78 12.72
N LYS A 28 16.96 -10.51 13.13
CA LYS A 28 15.75 -9.68 13.05
C LYS A 28 15.32 -9.48 11.59
N TYR A 29 16.27 -9.24 10.69
CA TYR A 29 16.08 -9.21 9.23
C TYR A 29 15.49 -10.52 8.72
N GLN A 30 16.11 -11.66 9.01
CA GLN A 30 15.62 -12.96 8.53
C GLN A 30 14.23 -13.30 9.06
N THR A 31 13.89 -12.90 10.27
CA THR A 31 12.57 -13.11 10.86
C THR A 31 11.52 -12.19 10.22
N ALA A 32 11.87 -10.94 9.95
CA ALA A 32 11.00 -10.01 9.22
C ALA A 32 10.87 -10.39 7.73
N PHE A 33 11.95 -10.92 7.12
CA PHE A 33 11.94 -11.47 5.75
C PHE A 33 11.07 -12.72 5.59
N LYS A 34 10.92 -13.55 6.62
CA LYS A 34 9.96 -14.67 6.58
C LYS A 34 8.52 -14.20 6.43
N ARG A 35 8.20 -12.96 6.81
CA ARG A 35 6.88 -12.34 6.61
C ARG A 35 6.73 -11.65 5.24
N ILE A 36 7.83 -11.19 4.65
CA ILE A 36 7.85 -10.64 3.29
C ILE A 36 8.20 -11.81 2.37
N LYS A 37 7.20 -12.49 1.81
CA LYS A 37 7.45 -13.46 0.74
C LYS A 37 8.16 -12.73 -0.40
N PRO A 38 9.31 -13.24 -0.87
CA PRO A 38 10.08 -12.54 -1.87
C PRO A 38 9.25 -12.29 -3.13
N LEU A 39 9.39 -11.09 -3.69
CA LEU A 39 8.92 -10.76 -5.04
C LEU A 39 9.56 -11.69 -6.12
N ALA A 40 10.59 -12.45 -5.77
CA ALA A 40 11.29 -13.39 -6.63
C ALA A 40 10.41 -14.47 -7.29
N GLU A 41 9.16 -14.67 -6.84
CA GLU A 41 8.21 -15.51 -7.58
C GLU A 41 7.65 -14.83 -8.85
N LEU A 42 8.08 -13.59 -9.16
CA LEU A 42 7.61 -12.82 -10.32
C LEU A 42 8.16 -13.30 -11.67
N ASP A 43 9.31 -13.95 -11.69
CA ASP A 43 10.01 -14.35 -12.93
C ASP A 43 9.23 -15.34 -13.81
N THR A 44 8.17 -15.95 -13.29
CA THR A 44 7.37 -16.93 -14.02
C THR A 44 6.10 -16.35 -14.67
N LEU A 45 5.81 -15.07 -14.46
CA LEU A 45 4.55 -14.48 -14.92
C LEU A 45 4.76 -13.50 -16.10
N PRO A 46 3.95 -13.56 -17.18
CA PRO A 46 4.08 -12.65 -18.31
C PRO A 46 3.86 -11.19 -17.88
N VAL A 47 4.64 -10.29 -18.48
CA VAL A 47 4.55 -8.85 -18.21
C VAL A 47 3.21 -8.31 -18.76
N PRO A 48 2.41 -7.60 -17.94
CA PRO A 48 1.19 -6.98 -18.42
C PRO A 48 1.50 -5.77 -19.33
N PRO A 49 0.59 -5.39 -20.26
CA PRO A 49 0.75 -4.17 -21.05
C PRO A 49 0.85 -2.94 -20.15
N LEU A 50 1.81 -2.04 -20.47
CA LEU A 50 2.33 -1.05 -19.52
C LEU A 50 1.73 0.35 -19.66
N VAL A 51 1.07 0.69 -20.77
CA VAL A 51 0.51 2.03 -21.00
C VAL A 51 -1.01 1.99 -20.87
N ARG A 52 -1.58 2.79 -19.95
CA ARG A 52 -3.01 2.77 -19.58
C ARG A 52 -3.51 1.35 -19.39
N ALA A 53 -2.90 0.69 -18.42
CA ALA A 53 -3.05 -0.73 -18.23
C ALA A 53 -4.48 -1.10 -17.81
N ALA A 54 -5.07 -2.07 -18.49
CA ALA A 54 -6.25 -2.76 -18.00
C ALA A 54 -5.95 -3.44 -16.66
N TYR A 55 -6.99 -3.71 -15.88
CA TYR A 55 -6.84 -4.46 -14.62
C TYR A 55 -6.15 -5.80 -14.85
N SER A 56 -5.17 -6.08 -14.00
CA SER A 56 -4.46 -7.37 -13.96
C SER A 56 -4.33 -7.84 -12.52
N ASP A 57 -4.70 -9.11 -12.26
CA ASP A 57 -4.53 -9.73 -10.92
C ASP A 57 -3.07 -9.81 -10.53
N ARG A 58 -2.17 -10.05 -11.50
CA ARG A 58 -0.73 -10.01 -11.27
C ARG A 58 -0.28 -8.63 -10.83
N MET A 59 -0.69 -7.57 -11.55
CA MET A 59 -0.31 -6.22 -11.18
C MET A 59 -0.91 -5.82 -9.83
N ALA A 60 -2.15 -6.21 -9.54
CA ALA A 60 -2.75 -6.00 -8.22
C ALA A 60 -1.91 -6.66 -7.10
N TRP A 61 -1.39 -7.88 -7.34
CA TRP A 61 -0.52 -8.55 -6.40
C TRP A 61 0.85 -7.87 -6.25
N ILE A 62 1.47 -7.42 -7.36
CA ILE A 62 2.72 -6.65 -7.31
C ILE A 62 2.51 -5.37 -6.50
N MET A 63 1.46 -4.60 -6.81
CA MET A 63 1.15 -3.36 -6.10
C MET A 63 0.85 -3.60 -4.61
N ALA A 64 0.19 -4.70 -4.26
CA ALA A 64 -0.03 -5.07 -2.87
C ALA A 64 1.28 -5.33 -2.11
N ASN A 65 2.25 -5.99 -2.74
CA ASN A 65 3.57 -6.19 -2.15
C ASN A 65 4.34 -4.87 -2.02
N MET A 66 4.27 -3.97 -3.02
CA MET A 66 4.88 -2.65 -2.92
C MET A 66 4.30 -1.84 -1.76
N VAL A 67 2.98 -1.92 -1.55
CA VAL A 67 2.34 -1.29 -0.40
C VAL A 67 2.77 -1.93 0.92
N GLN A 68 2.92 -3.26 0.98
CA GLN A 68 3.43 -3.93 2.18
C GLN A 68 4.85 -3.47 2.52
N LEU A 69 5.71 -3.25 1.52
CA LEU A 69 7.04 -2.69 1.70
C LEU A 69 7.02 -1.23 2.19
N ALA A 70 5.99 -0.45 1.87
CA ALA A 70 5.86 0.91 2.38
C ALA A 70 5.67 0.98 3.92
N TYR A 71 5.34 -0.13 4.58
CA TYR A 71 5.28 -0.22 6.05
C TYR A 71 6.63 -0.46 6.74
N VAL A 72 7.73 -0.55 5.98
CA VAL A 72 9.08 -0.46 6.54
C VAL A 72 9.29 0.97 7.07
N ASN A 73 9.82 1.10 8.28
CA ASN A 73 10.01 2.40 8.94
C ASN A 73 11.26 3.14 8.42
N PHE A 74 11.36 3.31 7.12
CA PHE A 74 12.53 3.90 6.45
C PHE A 74 12.82 5.36 6.87
N GLU A 75 11.90 6.02 7.55
CA GLU A 75 12.10 7.34 8.14
C GLU A 75 12.90 7.31 9.46
N GLU A 76 13.06 6.16 10.09
CA GLU A 76 13.72 6.06 11.38
C GLU A 76 15.25 6.11 11.26
N ASN A 77 15.82 5.42 10.25
CA ASN A 77 17.26 5.35 10.05
C ASN A 77 17.64 4.72 8.69
N GLU A 78 18.93 4.85 8.32
CA GLU A 78 19.50 4.32 7.07
C GLU A 78 19.37 2.80 6.95
N LEU A 79 19.44 2.06 8.05
CA LEU A 79 19.32 0.60 8.05
C LEU A 79 17.92 0.14 7.55
N GLU A 80 16.88 0.86 7.90
CA GLU A 80 15.53 0.58 7.41
C GLU A 80 15.38 0.94 5.91
N VAL A 81 16.10 1.96 5.43
CA VAL A 81 16.19 2.27 4.00
C VAL A 81 16.91 1.16 3.23
N GLU A 82 18.04 0.67 3.74
CA GLU A 82 18.78 -0.46 3.16
C GLU A 82 17.91 -1.73 3.14
N ARG A 83 17.13 -1.95 4.18
CA ARG A 83 16.19 -3.07 4.28
C ARG A 83 15.10 -2.99 3.20
N LEU A 84 14.55 -1.80 2.97
CA LEU A 84 13.59 -1.57 1.90
C LEU A 84 14.23 -1.82 0.52
N ASP A 85 15.43 -1.25 0.27
CA ASP A 85 16.15 -1.43 -0.99
C ASP A 85 16.49 -2.90 -1.26
N TYR A 86 16.97 -3.63 -0.25
CA TYR A 86 17.22 -5.06 -0.39
C TYR A 86 15.96 -5.85 -0.74
N ALA A 87 14.83 -5.54 -0.09
CA ALA A 87 13.56 -6.21 -0.38
C ALA A 87 13.07 -5.90 -1.80
N LEU A 88 13.22 -4.66 -2.26
CA LEU A 88 12.89 -4.25 -3.63
C LEU A 88 13.77 -4.96 -4.67
N ARG A 89 15.07 -5.05 -4.43
CA ARG A 89 16.02 -5.76 -5.32
C ARG A 89 15.72 -7.24 -5.46
N SER A 90 15.15 -7.88 -4.45
CA SER A 90 14.70 -9.29 -4.55
C SER A 90 13.60 -9.49 -5.60
N GLY A 91 12.88 -8.44 -5.96
CA GLY A 91 11.87 -8.39 -7.01
C GLY A 91 12.34 -7.66 -8.28
N ALA A 92 13.64 -7.49 -8.46
CA ALA A 92 14.26 -6.74 -9.56
C ALA A 92 13.88 -5.25 -9.62
N PHE A 93 13.51 -4.64 -8.50
CA PHE A 93 13.29 -3.19 -8.39
C PHE A 93 14.47 -2.50 -7.71
N ASN A 94 14.77 -1.28 -8.15
CA ASN A 94 15.73 -0.40 -7.53
C ASN A 94 14.98 0.72 -6.80
N LEU A 95 15.33 0.95 -5.53
CA LEU A 95 14.85 2.10 -4.79
C LEU A 95 15.43 3.38 -5.41
N ILE A 96 14.58 4.34 -5.74
CA ILE A 96 15.00 5.66 -6.24
C ILE A 96 15.10 6.62 -5.07
N ARG A 97 13.99 6.76 -4.31
CA ARG A 97 13.93 7.65 -3.16
C ARG A 97 12.82 7.26 -2.20
N THR A 98 13.06 7.50 -0.92
CA THR A 98 12.04 7.55 0.13
C THR A 98 11.61 9.00 0.38
N PHE A 99 10.34 9.21 0.68
CA PHE A 99 9.76 10.50 1.03
C PHE A 99 9.19 10.39 2.44
N SER A 100 9.56 11.33 3.31
CA SER A 100 9.00 11.43 4.66
C SER A 100 8.89 12.88 5.06
N ASN A 101 7.66 13.37 5.23
CA ASN A 101 7.39 14.72 5.69
C ASN A 101 6.06 14.77 6.44
N LYS A 102 6.05 15.40 7.62
CA LYS A 102 4.87 15.63 8.47
C LYS A 102 3.91 14.43 8.61
N GLY A 103 4.47 13.22 8.74
CA GLY A 103 3.69 11.99 8.88
C GLY A 103 3.26 11.33 7.57
N THR A 104 3.53 11.92 6.43
CA THR A 104 3.37 11.28 5.11
C THR A 104 4.62 10.52 4.74
N GLN A 105 4.48 9.22 4.43
CA GLN A 105 5.58 8.39 3.97
C GLN A 105 5.23 7.74 2.63
N ALA A 106 6.20 7.77 1.70
CA ALA A 106 6.11 7.11 0.41
C ALA A 106 7.50 6.69 -0.06
N PHE A 107 7.56 5.83 -1.06
CA PHE A 107 8.79 5.58 -1.81
C PHE A 107 8.51 5.51 -3.31
N LEU A 108 9.54 5.83 -4.08
CA LEU A 108 9.61 5.64 -5.53
C LEU A 108 10.64 4.55 -5.82
N ALA A 109 10.23 3.54 -6.56
CA ALA A 109 11.10 2.48 -7.05
C ALA A 109 10.82 2.21 -8.52
N LYS A 110 11.79 1.63 -9.25
CA LYS A 110 11.61 1.23 -10.64
C LYS A 110 12.37 -0.04 -10.96
N ASN A 111 11.89 -0.74 -11.99
CA ASN A 111 12.65 -1.76 -12.71
C ASN A 111 12.90 -1.28 -14.15
N ASP A 112 13.26 -2.17 -15.07
CA ASP A 112 13.52 -1.83 -16.48
C ASP A 112 12.23 -1.52 -17.26
N GLU A 113 11.05 -1.86 -16.73
CA GLU A 113 9.78 -1.81 -17.43
C GLU A 113 8.86 -0.68 -16.94
N PHE A 114 8.80 -0.44 -15.64
CA PHE A 114 7.91 0.55 -15.02
C PHE A 114 8.40 1.07 -13.66
N ALA A 115 7.88 2.21 -13.26
CA ALA A 115 8.08 2.80 -11.94
C ALA A 115 6.84 2.62 -11.06
N VAL A 116 7.07 2.59 -9.73
CA VAL A 116 6.02 2.49 -8.71
C VAL A 116 6.23 3.58 -7.67
N LEU A 117 5.21 4.39 -7.46
CA LEU A 117 5.08 5.31 -6.33
C LEU A 117 4.13 4.70 -5.30
N SER A 118 4.64 4.32 -4.14
CA SER A 118 3.89 3.64 -3.10
C SER A 118 3.76 4.47 -1.84
N PHE A 119 2.53 4.69 -1.37
CA PHE A 119 2.21 5.44 -0.16
C PHE A 119 1.91 4.51 1.00
N ARG A 120 2.54 4.78 2.17
CA ARG A 120 2.24 4.09 3.42
C ARG A 120 0.91 4.56 4.00
N GLY A 121 0.13 3.62 4.55
CA GLY A 121 -1.01 3.92 5.41
C GLY A 121 -0.59 4.18 6.85
N THR A 122 -1.55 4.52 7.72
CA THR A 122 -1.30 4.62 9.14
C THR A 122 -0.98 3.26 9.73
N GLN A 123 -0.04 3.22 10.66
CA GLN A 123 0.35 1.99 11.34
C GLN A 123 -0.81 1.42 12.16
N PRO A 124 -0.94 0.07 12.28
CA PRO A 124 -2.09 -0.57 12.93
C PRO A 124 -2.31 -0.18 14.40
N ASP A 125 -1.25 0.20 15.12
CA ASP A 125 -1.28 0.65 16.51
C ASP A 125 -1.91 2.04 16.70
N LYS A 126 -1.99 2.83 15.62
CA LYS A 126 -2.59 4.18 15.59
C LYS A 126 -4.00 4.22 14.98
N TRP A 127 -4.64 3.07 14.89
CA TRP A 127 -5.96 2.93 14.23
C TRP A 127 -7.10 3.69 14.91
N GLU A 128 -7.04 3.84 16.22
CA GLU A 128 -8.05 4.60 16.98
C GLU A 128 -8.01 6.09 16.63
N ASP A 129 -6.83 6.61 16.31
CA ASP A 129 -6.64 7.99 15.88
C ASP A 129 -7.30 8.23 14.51
N ILE A 130 -7.26 7.25 13.58
CA ILE A 130 -7.89 7.38 12.27
C ILE A 130 -9.41 7.53 12.37
N LYS A 131 -10.07 6.86 13.30
CA LYS A 131 -11.54 6.96 13.48
C LYS A 131 -11.96 8.35 13.90
N THR A 132 -11.12 9.04 14.68
CA THR A 132 -11.35 10.41 15.15
C THR A 132 -10.94 11.46 14.13
N ASP A 133 -9.90 11.25 13.35
CA ASP A 133 -9.33 12.21 12.42
C ASP A 133 -9.99 12.22 11.03
N ILE A 134 -10.81 11.22 10.68
CA ILE A 134 -11.67 11.28 9.49
C ILE A 134 -12.87 12.21 9.75
N ASN A 135 -12.64 13.34 10.40
CA ASN A 135 -13.57 14.47 10.36
C ASN A 135 -13.58 14.99 8.92
N ALA A 136 -14.70 14.75 8.25
CA ALA A 136 -14.89 14.95 6.81
C ALA A 136 -14.95 16.43 6.41
N ILE A 137 -13.89 17.20 6.74
CA ILE A 137 -13.73 18.56 6.24
C ILE A 137 -13.26 18.46 4.79
N ARG A 138 -14.01 19.08 3.90
CA ARG A 138 -13.75 19.10 2.46
C ARG A 138 -13.22 20.43 2.01
N GLU A 139 -12.14 20.39 1.25
CA GLU A 139 -11.65 21.54 0.51
C GLU A 139 -12.26 21.56 -0.89
N LYS A 140 -12.67 22.75 -1.35
CA LYS A 140 -13.14 22.96 -2.71
C LYS A 140 -11.95 23.23 -3.62
N THR A 141 -11.75 22.37 -4.60
CA THR A 141 -10.75 22.52 -5.66
C THR A 141 -11.44 22.82 -6.99
N VAL A 142 -10.67 23.11 -8.03
CA VAL A 142 -11.18 23.23 -9.41
C VAL A 142 -11.81 21.93 -9.90
N ASP A 143 -11.35 20.80 -9.38
CA ASP A 143 -11.75 19.44 -9.76
C ASP A 143 -12.94 18.89 -8.97
N GLY A 144 -13.43 19.61 -7.97
CA GLY A 144 -14.49 19.17 -7.06
C GLY A 144 -14.14 19.42 -5.60
N LYS A 145 -14.70 18.62 -4.69
CA LYS A 145 -14.38 18.69 -3.26
C LYS A 145 -13.60 17.43 -2.86
N VAL A 146 -12.46 17.65 -2.26
CA VAL A 146 -11.56 16.61 -1.74
C VAL A 146 -11.43 16.72 -0.22
N HIS A 147 -11.11 15.62 0.46
CA HIS A 147 -10.83 15.65 1.90
C HIS A 147 -9.55 16.45 2.16
N ILE A 148 -9.66 17.54 2.95
CA ILE A 148 -8.56 18.48 3.18
C ILE A 148 -7.32 17.80 3.75
N GLY A 149 -7.48 16.89 4.73
CA GLY A 149 -6.37 16.18 5.35
C GLY A 149 -5.55 15.33 4.36
N PHE A 150 -6.23 14.67 3.41
CA PHE A 150 -5.53 13.88 2.39
C PHE A 150 -4.80 14.77 1.40
N LYS A 151 -5.42 15.88 1.00
CA LYS A 151 -4.79 16.83 0.10
C LYS A 151 -3.57 17.48 0.74
N THR A 152 -3.70 18.02 1.95
CA THR A 152 -2.58 18.64 2.67
C THR A 152 -1.43 17.66 2.89
N ALA A 153 -1.73 16.41 3.29
CA ALA A 153 -0.72 15.39 3.50
C ALA A 153 0.03 15.03 2.19
N PHE A 154 -0.65 15.02 1.05
CA PHE A 154 0.04 14.86 -0.24
C PHE A 154 0.84 16.11 -0.62
N ASP A 155 0.30 17.31 -0.43
CA ASP A 155 0.98 18.58 -0.74
C ASP A 155 2.32 18.71 0.00
N ASP A 156 2.43 18.15 1.21
CA ASP A 156 3.69 18.13 1.99
C ASP A 156 4.86 17.38 1.32
N VAL A 157 4.59 16.47 0.38
CA VAL A 157 5.61 15.66 -0.34
C VAL A 157 5.56 15.84 -1.86
N LYS A 158 4.56 16.54 -2.38
CA LYS A 158 4.27 16.67 -3.81
C LYS A 158 5.45 17.14 -4.64
N ASP A 159 6.08 18.25 -4.25
CA ASP A 159 7.13 18.88 -5.04
C ASP A 159 8.36 17.98 -5.15
N LEU A 160 8.72 17.29 -4.05
CA LEU A 160 9.81 16.31 -4.04
C LEU A 160 9.50 15.12 -4.95
N ILE A 161 8.26 14.63 -4.93
CA ILE A 161 7.83 13.53 -5.79
C ILE A 161 7.91 13.96 -7.26
N ILE A 162 7.40 15.14 -7.63
CA ILE A 162 7.43 15.65 -9.00
C ILE A 162 8.88 15.78 -9.50
N GLU A 163 9.78 16.33 -8.68
CA GLU A 163 11.19 16.45 -9.01
C GLU A 163 11.82 15.09 -9.33
N GLU A 164 11.62 14.11 -8.45
CA GLU A 164 12.17 12.76 -8.64
C GLU A 164 11.58 12.02 -9.85
N LEU A 165 10.30 12.20 -10.12
CA LEU A 165 9.67 11.64 -11.31
C LEU A 165 10.28 12.23 -12.58
N ARG A 166 10.46 13.56 -12.66
CA ARG A 166 11.09 14.22 -13.82
C ARG A 166 12.49 13.70 -14.10
N ILE A 167 13.29 13.50 -13.02
CA ILE A 167 14.69 13.08 -13.14
C ILE A 167 14.80 11.61 -13.52
N ASN A 168 13.96 10.74 -12.92
CA ASN A 168 14.26 9.31 -12.85
C ASN A 168 13.40 8.42 -13.74
N ILE A 169 12.18 8.84 -14.15
CA ILE A 169 11.30 7.93 -14.88
C ILE A 169 11.24 8.19 -16.40
N GLY A 170 11.64 9.36 -16.89
CA GLY A 170 11.60 9.69 -18.32
C GLY A 170 10.19 9.50 -18.90
N LYS A 171 10.04 8.56 -19.84
CA LYS A 171 8.76 8.15 -20.44
C LYS A 171 8.23 6.82 -19.89
N MET A 172 8.83 6.31 -18.84
CA MET A 172 8.48 5.02 -18.23
C MET A 172 7.05 5.04 -17.68
N PRO A 173 6.27 3.94 -17.83
CA PRO A 173 4.98 3.82 -17.17
C PRO A 173 5.09 3.94 -15.66
N LEU A 174 4.21 4.74 -15.04
CA LEU A 174 4.13 4.95 -13.60
C LEU A 174 2.89 4.26 -13.04
N TYR A 175 3.07 3.37 -12.08
CA TYR A 175 2.02 2.84 -11.23
C TYR A 175 2.02 3.58 -9.89
N ILE A 176 0.82 3.93 -9.41
CA ILE A 176 0.64 4.59 -8.12
C ILE A 176 -0.14 3.65 -7.22
N THR A 177 0.25 3.51 -5.97
CA THR A 177 -0.40 2.56 -5.07
C THR A 177 -0.38 3.00 -3.61
N GLY A 178 -1.27 2.44 -2.80
CA GLY A 178 -1.33 2.69 -1.36
C GLY A 178 -2.43 1.89 -0.66
N HIS A 179 -2.34 1.81 0.66
CA HIS A 179 -3.30 1.12 1.52
C HIS A 179 -3.85 2.07 2.58
N SER A 180 -5.13 1.93 2.92
CA SER A 180 -5.74 2.74 4.00
C SER A 180 -5.62 4.24 3.72
N LEU A 181 -5.06 5.02 4.65
CA LEU A 181 -4.70 6.43 4.43
C LEU A 181 -3.79 6.59 3.21
N GLY A 182 -2.79 5.72 3.03
CA GLY A 182 -1.93 5.73 1.85
C GLY A 182 -2.68 5.53 0.54
N ALA A 183 -3.81 4.81 0.55
CA ALA A 183 -4.69 4.69 -0.61
C ALA A 183 -5.42 6.00 -0.93
N ALA A 184 -5.79 6.76 0.08
CA ALA A 184 -6.33 8.10 -0.11
C ALA A 184 -5.27 9.05 -0.70
N LEU A 185 -4.03 9.00 -0.18
CA LEU A 185 -2.90 9.76 -0.72
C LEU A 185 -2.59 9.36 -2.17
N ALA A 186 -2.58 8.06 -2.49
CA ALA A 186 -2.42 7.57 -3.86
C ALA A 186 -3.52 8.10 -4.80
N THR A 187 -4.75 8.25 -4.30
CA THR A 187 -5.87 8.82 -5.07
C THR A 187 -5.63 10.30 -5.36
N VAL A 188 -5.22 11.08 -4.36
CA VAL A 188 -4.90 12.50 -4.53
C VAL A 188 -3.69 12.66 -5.45
N ALA A 189 -2.63 11.87 -5.21
CA ALA A 189 -1.43 11.88 -6.03
C ALA A 189 -1.73 11.59 -7.51
N THR A 190 -2.57 10.60 -7.79
CA THR A 190 -2.96 10.27 -9.17
C THR A 190 -3.58 11.47 -9.86
N ARG A 191 -4.55 12.14 -9.22
CA ARG A 191 -5.19 13.33 -9.83
C ARG A 191 -4.24 14.51 -10.00
N GLU A 192 -3.40 14.79 -9.01
CA GLU A 192 -2.46 15.91 -9.05
C GLU A 192 -1.35 15.69 -10.09
N LEU A 193 -0.81 14.47 -10.15
CA LEU A 193 0.25 14.11 -11.09
C LEU A 193 -0.24 13.99 -12.54
N GLU A 194 -1.54 13.77 -12.78
CA GLU A 194 -2.13 13.81 -14.14
C GLU A 194 -1.92 15.15 -14.84
N THR A 195 -1.72 16.23 -14.10
CA THR A 195 -1.47 17.55 -14.71
C THR A 195 -0.17 17.59 -15.53
N GLU A 196 0.80 16.75 -15.18
CA GLU A 196 2.11 16.74 -15.82
C GLU A 196 2.47 15.37 -16.44
N PHE A 197 2.02 14.28 -15.82
CA PHE A 197 2.41 12.90 -16.17
C PHE A 197 1.26 12.07 -16.73
N SER A 198 0.24 12.70 -17.33
CA SER A 198 -0.99 12.01 -17.80
C SER A 198 -0.72 10.83 -18.71
N ASP A 199 0.28 10.93 -19.58
CA ASP A 199 0.63 9.90 -20.56
C ASP A 199 1.51 8.79 -19.97
N GLN A 200 2.00 8.99 -18.76
CA GLN A 200 2.89 8.05 -18.08
C GLN A 200 2.16 7.27 -16.99
N ILE A 201 1.08 7.81 -16.40
CA ILE A 201 0.33 7.09 -15.38
C ILE A 201 -0.39 5.91 -15.98
N ALA A 202 0.19 4.72 -15.82
CA ALA A 202 -0.34 3.47 -16.34
C ALA A 202 -1.63 3.06 -15.61
N ALA A 203 -1.61 3.06 -14.30
CA ALA A 203 -2.78 2.85 -13.43
C ALA A 203 -2.50 3.21 -11.96
N CYS A 204 -3.57 3.44 -11.21
CA CYS A 204 -3.54 3.47 -9.75
C CYS A 204 -4.22 2.21 -9.19
N TYR A 205 -3.58 1.57 -8.20
CA TYR A 205 -4.13 0.44 -7.45
C TYR A 205 -4.21 0.80 -5.98
N THR A 206 -5.39 0.77 -5.39
CA THR A 206 -5.57 1.07 -3.97
C THR A 206 -6.17 -0.11 -3.21
N PHE A 207 -5.77 -0.27 -1.96
CA PHE A 207 -6.20 -1.36 -1.09
C PHE A 207 -6.85 -0.78 0.16
N GLY A 208 -8.06 -1.22 0.49
CA GLY A 208 -8.75 -0.76 1.68
C GLY A 208 -8.97 0.76 1.72
N SER A 209 -9.14 1.42 0.57
CA SER A 209 -9.22 2.88 0.47
C SER A 209 -10.49 3.44 1.10
N PRO A 210 -10.41 4.50 1.92
CA PRO A 210 -11.58 5.30 2.28
C PRO A 210 -12.09 6.10 1.06
N ARG A 211 -13.23 6.78 1.20
CA ARG A 211 -13.73 7.72 0.19
C ARG A 211 -12.94 9.03 0.28
N VAL A 212 -12.56 9.60 -0.88
CA VAL A 212 -11.60 10.70 -0.93
C VAL A 212 -12.24 12.04 -1.28
N GLY A 213 -13.23 12.05 -2.17
CA GLY A 213 -13.81 13.28 -2.66
C GLY A 213 -15.28 13.13 -3.08
N ASP A 214 -15.84 14.19 -3.67
CA ASP A 214 -17.18 14.16 -4.24
C ASP A 214 -17.22 13.59 -5.67
N SER A 215 -18.43 13.47 -6.25
CA SER A 215 -18.60 12.91 -7.59
C SER A 215 -17.93 13.75 -8.70
N LYS A 216 -17.71 15.05 -8.47
CA LYS A 216 -16.97 15.87 -9.44
C LYS A 216 -15.49 15.55 -9.38
N TYR A 217 -14.94 15.37 -8.17
CA TYR A 217 -13.55 14.95 -7.97
C TYR A 217 -13.29 13.53 -8.54
N GLU A 218 -14.21 12.60 -8.29
CA GLU A 218 -14.13 11.25 -8.87
C GLU A 218 -14.03 11.30 -10.40
N LYS A 219 -14.89 12.08 -11.07
CA LYS A 219 -14.89 12.23 -12.52
C LYS A 219 -13.69 12.99 -13.08
N SER A 220 -12.96 13.71 -12.26
CA SER A 220 -11.75 14.44 -12.67
C SER A 220 -10.55 13.52 -12.86
N VAL A 221 -10.48 12.39 -12.15
CA VAL A 221 -9.42 11.38 -12.30
C VAL A 221 -9.60 10.64 -13.62
N LYS A 222 -8.61 10.66 -14.51
CA LYS A 222 -8.67 10.11 -15.87
C LYS A 222 -7.82 8.85 -16.04
N ALA A 223 -6.81 8.65 -15.21
CA ALA A 223 -6.00 7.45 -15.22
C ALA A 223 -6.82 6.20 -14.90
N PRO A 224 -6.47 5.04 -15.45
CA PRO A 224 -7.03 3.77 -15.00
C PRO A 224 -6.89 3.61 -13.49
N PHE A 225 -8.00 3.33 -12.80
CA PHE A 225 -8.02 3.32 -11.36
C PHE A 225 -8.73 2.07 -10.83
N TYR A 226 -8.03 1.25 -10.06
CA TYR A 226 -8.51 -0.03 -9.54
C TYR A 226 -8.46 -0.04 -8.02
N ARG A 227 -9.62 -0.20 -7.44
CA ARG A 227 -9.82 -0.21 -6.00
C ARG A 227 -10.07 -1.62 -5.50
N ILE A 228 -9.06 -2.21 -4.86
CA ILE A 228 -9.15 -3.55 -4.29
C ILE A 228 -9.79 -3.45 -2.90
N VAL A 229 -10.85 -4.20 -2.70
CA VAL A 229 -11.68 -4.16 -1.48
C VAL A 229 -11.82 -5.56 -0.93
N ASN A 230 -11.31 -5.79 0.28
CA ASN A 230 -11.71 -6.98 1.02
C ASN A 230 -13.14 -6.77 1.54
N THR A 231 -14.04 -7.73 1.30
CA THR A 231 -15.50 -7.51 1.45
C THR A 231 -15.91 -7.02 2.83
N THR A 232 -15.21 -7.46 3.87
CA THR A 232 -15.50 -7.10 5.27
C THR A 232 -14.64 -5.94 5.81
N ASP A 233 -13.82 -5.31 4.98
CA ASP A 233 -13.00 -4.17 5.35
C ASP A 233 -13.85 -2.90 5.57
N ILE A 234 -13.98 -2.48 6.84
CA ILE A 234 -14.81 -1.35 7.26
C ILE A 234 -14.26 0.00 6.80
N VAL A 235 -12.95 0.14 6.60
CA VAL A 235 -12.31 1.41 6.19
C VAL A 235 -12.84 1.88 4.85
N THR A 236 -13.16 0.95 3.99
CA THR A 236 -13.73 1.26 2.68
C THR A 236 -15.17 1.82 2.75
N LEU A 237 -15.77 1.90 3.93
CA LEU A 237 -17.09 2.52 4.15
C LEU A 237 -17.01 3.96 4.65
N VAL A 238 -15.85 4.40 5.15
CA VAL A 238 -15.70 5.74 5.73
C VAL A 238 -15.24 6.77 4.67
N PRO A 239 -15.58 8.05 4.85
CA PRO A 239 -16.57 8.56 5.79
C PRO A 239 -17.99 8.08 5.46
N PHE A 240 -18.77 7.78 6.49
CA PHE A 240 -20.15 7.27 6.35
C PHE A 240 -21.16 8.30 5.85
N LEU A 241 -20.75 9.57 5.67
CA LEU A 241 -21.65 10.66 5.27
C LEU A 241 -22.28 10.36 3.90
N LEU A 242 -23.52 9.95 3.92
CA LEU A 242 -24.31 9.56 2.74
C LEU A 242 -24.26 10.67 1.67
N GLY A 243 -23.83 10.31 0.47
CA GLY A 243 -23.92 11.13 -0.72
C GLY A 243 -22.92 12.28 -0.84
N THR A 244 -22.02 12.50 0.14
CA THR A 244 -21.06 13.61 0.11
C THR A 244 -19.66 13.22 -0.30
N PHE A 245 -19.25 11.99 -0.01
CA PHE A 245 -17.99 11.40 -0.44
C PHE A 245 -18.26 10.14 -1.25
N VAL A 246 -17.51 9.97 -2.33
CA VAL A 246 -17.57 8.81 -3.21
C VAL A 246 -16.19 8.19 -3.38
N HIS A 247 -16.17 6.99 -3.89
CA HIS A 247 -14.93 6.33 -4.28
C HIS A 247 -14.55 6.68 -5.70
N VAL A 248 -13.25 6.69 -5.97
CA VAL A 248 -12.68 6.82 -7.31
C VAL A 248 -12.43 5.42 -7.90
N GLY A 249 -12.78 5.23 -9.17
CA GLY A 249 -12.35 4.10 -9.99
C GLY A 249 -13.17 2.81 -9.83
N ASP A 250 -12.68 1.76 -10.49
CA ASP A 250 -13.33 0.46 -10.66
C ASP A 250 -13.05 -0.46 -9.46
N ALA A 251 -14.10 -0.92 -8.79
CA ALA A 251 -13.97 -1.76 -7.61
C ALA A 251 -13.76 -3.24 -7.95
N ARG A 252 -12.81 -3.86 -7.25
CA ARG A 252 -12.53 -5.30 -7.26
C ARG A 252 -12.68 -5.84 -5.84
N TYR A 253 -13.65 -6.70 -5.63
CA TYR A 253 -14.00 -7.24 -4.32
C TYR A 253 -13.39 -8.64 -4.15
N LEU A 254 -12.54 -8.78 -3.15
CA LEU A 254 -11.96 -10.06 -2.74
C LEU A 254 -12.98 -10.85 -1.93
N SER A 255 -13.22 -12.11 -2.30
CA SER A 255 -14.15 -12.98 -1.56
C SER A 255 -13.72 -13.15 -0.10
N ARG A 256 -14.71 -13.33 0.77
CA ARG A 256 -14.47 -13.64 2.18
C ARG A 256 -13.93 -15.05 2.35
N ARG A 257 -14.53 -16.01 1.68
CA ARG A 257 -14.20 -17.43 1.77
C ARG A 257 -13.49 -17.90 0.51
N LYS A 258 -12.70 -18.94 0.67
CA LYS A 258 -12.13 -19.66 -0.46
C LYS A 258 -13.24 -20.43 -1.21
N ALA A 259 -13.11 -20.54 -2.51
CA ALA A 259 -13.89 -21.43 -3.34
C ALA A 259 -13.57 -22.91 -3.04
N GLU A 260 -14.29 -23.84 -3.65
CA GLU A 260 -14.12 -25.29 -3.44
C GLU A 260 -12.70 -25.77 -3.77
N ASP A 261 -12.02 -25.12 -4.71
CA ASP A 261 -10.64 -25.39 -5.10
C ASP A 261 -9.59 -24.79 -4.14
N GLY A 262 -10.02 -24.19 -3.04
CA GLY A 262 -9.17 -23.61 -2.01
C GLY A 262 -8.66 -22.20 -2.32
N THR A 263 -9.15 -21.56 -3.38
CA THR A 263 -8.69 -20.23 -3.81
C THR A 263 -9.68 -19.12 -3.47
N TYR A 264 -9.18 -17.90 -3.35
CA TYR A 264 -10.02 -16.73 -3.23
C TYR A 264 -10.49 -16.26 -4.61
N LEU A 265 -11.66 -15.66 -4.66
CA LEU A 265 -12.24 -15.08 -5.87
C LEU A 265 -12.16 -13.56 -5.83
N ILE A 266 -12.15 -12.96 -7.01
CA ILE A 266 -12.25 -11.51 -7.18
C ILE A 266 -13.41 -11.18 -8.09
N TYR A 267 -14.26 -10.25 -7.66
CA TYR A 267 -15.47 -9.85 -8.37
C TYR A 267 -15.37 -8.41 -8.85
N ARG A 268 -15.84 -8.16 -10.05
CA ARG A 268 -16.09 -6.82 -10.55
C ARG A 268 -17.49 -6.37 -10.14
N GLY A 269 -17.54 -5.43 -9.19
CA GLY A 269 -18.77 -4.99 -8.61
C GLY A 269 -19.37 -6.02 -7.62
N MET A 270 -19.85 -5.55 -6.51
CA MET A 270 -20.58 -6.34 -5.52
C MET A 270 -21.76 -5.50 -5.04
N PRO A 271 -22.99 -6.02 -5.08
CA PRO A 271 -24.14 -5.31 -4.51
C PRO A 271 -23.91 -4.98 -3.04
N ASN A 272 -24.16 -3.75 -2.64
CA ASN A 272 -23.94 -3.28 -1.26
C ASN A 272 -24.67 -4.16 -0.22
N PHE A 273 -25.84 -4.71 -0.57
CA PHE A 273 -26.59 -5.58 0.35
C PHE A 273 -25.84 -6.89 0.65
N ILE A 274 -25.18 -7.51 -0.34
CA ILE A 274 -24.38 -8.73 -0.13
C ILE A 274 -23.22 -8.41 0.83
N ARG A 275 -22.53 -7.31 0.61
CA ARG A 275 -21.46 -6.84 1.47
C ARG A 275 -21.94 -6.57 2.89
N THR A 276 -23.09 -5.93 3.05
CA THR A 276 -23.72 -5.70 4.36
C THR A 276 -24.03 -7.02 5.07
N LEU A 277 -24.58 -8.02 4.35
CA LEU A 277 -24.84 -9.34 4.91
C LEU A 277 -23.55 -10.05 5.37
N GLU A 278 -22.47 -9.96 4.60
CA GLU A 278 -21.17 -10.52 5.01
C GLU A 278 -20.62 -9.84 6.27
N CYS A 279 -20.71 -8.52 6.37
CA CYS A 279 -20.32 -7.78 7.57
C CYS A 279 -21.16 -8.20 8.80
N ILE A 280 -22.46 -8.34 8.65
CA ILE A 280 -23.36 -8.82 9.72
C ILE A 280 -22.98 -10.23 10.14
N ALA A 281 -22.76 -11.14 9.20
CA ALA A 281 -22.39 -12.53 9.48
C ALA A 281 -21.06 -12.62 10.26
N GLU A 282 -20.06 -11.77 9.93
CA GLU A 282 -18.81 -11.69 10.68
C GLU A 282 -19.00 -11.21 12.11
N THR A 283 -19.82 -10.16 12.28
CA THR A 283 -20.10 -9.61 13.61
C THR A 283 -20.80 -10.65 14.49
N LEU A 284 -21.80 -11.34 13.95
CA LEU A 284 -22.50 -12.41 14.67
C LEU A 284 -21.56 -13.57 15.02
N SER A 285 -20.70 -13.98 14.10
CA SER A 285 -19.69 -15.01 14.34
C SER A 285 -18.74 -14.61 15.47
N ALA A 286 -18.25 -13.37 15.48
CA ALA A 286 -17.37 -12.87 16.52
C ALA A 286 -18.05 -12.85 17.91
N LEU A 287 -19.32 -12.44 17.95
CA LEU A 287 -20.13 -12.43 19.18
C LEU A 287 -20.35 -13.84 19.72
N LEU A 288 -20.68 -14.82 18.86
CA LEU A 288 -20.88 -16.22 19.24
C LEU A 288 -19.59 -16.86 19.82
N HIS A 289 -18.43 -16.42 19.35
CA HIS A 289 -17.13 -16.93 19.83
C HIS A 289 -16.55 -16.11 20.98
N LEU A 290 -17.34 -15.21 21.62
CA LEU A 290 -16.91 -14.33 22.70
C LEU A 290 -15.65 -13.51 22.38
N SER A 291 -15.41 -13.24 21.08
CA SER A 291 -14.31 -12.42 20.59
C SER A 291 -14.73 -10.95 20.43
N ASN A 292 -13.75 -10.06 20.34
CA ASN A 292 -14.03 -8.64 20.06
C ASN A 292 -14.76 -8.51 18.71
N PRO A 293 -15.99 -7.97 18.66
CA PRO A 293 -16.80 -7.91 17.44
C PRO A 293 -16.17 -7.02 16.34
N LEU A 294 -15.23 -6.15 16.68
CA LEU A 294 -14.48 -5.32 15.72
C LEU A 294 -13.25 -6.04 15.14
N SER A 295 -12.77 -7.08 15.80
CA SER A 295 -11.55 -7.82 15.39
C SER A 295 -11.62 -8.36 13.95
N PRO A 296 -12.71 -8.96 13.47
CA PRO A 296 -12.79 -9.44 12.09
C PRO A 296 -12.65 -8.32 11.05
N TRP A 297 -13.17 -7.14 11.35
CA TRP A 297 -13.15 -5.99 10.44
C TRP A 297 -11.78 -5.33 10.37
N ILE A 298 -11.10 -5.22 11.53
CA ILE A 298 -9.72 -4.75 11.64
C ILE A 298 -8.79 -5.72 10.92
N ASN A 299 -8.95 -7.02 11.16
CA ASN A 299 -8.17 -8.04 10.46
C ASN A 299 -8.40 -8.01 8.95
N ALA A 300 -9.65 -7.82 8.51
CA ALA A 300 -9.98 -7.71 7.09
C ALA A 300 -9.30 -6.52 6.38
N HIS A 301 -8.91 -5.51 7.14
CA HIS A 301 -8.16 -4.36 6.65
C HIS A 301 -6.64 -4.60 6.59
N SER A 302 -6.12 -5.65 7.21
CA SER A 302 -4.68 -5.95 7.19
C SER A 302 -4.16 -6.12 5.77
N MET A 303 -3.02 -5.46 5.45
CA MET A 303 -2.36 -5.60 4.16
C MET A 303 -1.88 -7.03 3.89
N GLU A 304 -1.55 -7.77 4.95
CA GLU A 304 -1.18 -9.19 4.87
C GLU A 304 -2.30 -10.04 4.25
N ILE A 305 -3.55 -9.78 4.63
CA ILE A 305 -4.73 -10.46 4.07
C ILE A 305 -4.92 -10.13 2.58
N TYR A 306 -4.73 -8.86 2.20
CA TYR A 306 -4.78 -8.46 0.79
C TYR A 306 -3.73 -9.18 -0.04
N VAL A 307 -2.47 -9.22 0.43
CA VAL A 307 -1.36 -9.90 -0.26
C VAL A 307 -1.61 -11.41 -0.38
N GLU A 308 -2.04 -12.07 0.71
CA GLU A 308 -2.34 -13.51 0.71
C GLU A 308 -3.41 -13.87 -0.33
N LYS A 309 -4.54 -13.15 -0.30
CA LYS A 309 -5.65 -13.41 -1.22
C LYS A 309 -5.24 -13.20 -2.68
N LEU A 310 -4.56 -12.10 -2.96
CA LEU A 310 -4.11 -11.77 -4.31
C LEU A 310 -3.03 -12.73 -4.83
N ALA A 311 -2.14 -13.22 -3.97
CA ALA A 311 -1.15 -14.23 -4.35
C ALA A 311 -1.81 -15.51 -4.88
N GLY A 312 -2.86 -15.99 -4.20
CA GLY A 312 -3.64 -17.14 -4.65
C GLY A 312 -4.30 -16.91 -6.01
N ILE A 313 -4.95 -15.75 -6.18
CA ILE A 313 -5.66 -15.37 -7.41
C ILE A 313 -4.68 -15.23 -8.59
N ALA A 314 -3.55 -14.53 -8.40
CA ALA A 314 -2.57 -14.31 -9.45
C ALA A 314 -1.93 -15.62 -9.94
N LYS A 315 -1.67 -16.58 -9.03
CA LYS A 315 -1.11 -17.89 -9.37
C LYS A 315 -2.06 -18.78 -10.18
N GLN A 316 -3.37 -18.70 -9.91
CA GLN A 316 -4.35 -19.54 -10.62
C GLN A 316 -4.49 -19.20 -12.09
N ARG A 317 -4.55 -17.90 -12.42
CA ARG A 317 -4.74 -17.45 -13.81
C ARG A 317 -3.55 -17.72 -14.73
N ASN A 318 -2.42 -18.16 -14.17
CA ASN A 318 -1.23 -18.55 -14.92
C ASN A 318 -1.07 -20.05 -15.10
N LYS A 319 -2.01 -20.88 -14.66
CA LYS A 319 -2.01 -22.29 -15.02
C LYS A 319 -2.41 -22.41 -16.49
N PRO A 320 -1.59 -23.02 -17.36
CA PRO A 320 -2.03 -23.35 -18.71
C PRO A 320 -3.28 -24.24 -18.62
N ASN A 321 -4.30 -23.92 -19.41
CA ASN A 321 -5.47 -24.75 -19.58
C ASN A 321 -5.10 -26.13 -20.12
#